data_224ee419d4ca97d4737735e2400b9b42
#
_entry.id   224ee419d4ca97d4737735e2400b9b42
#
_cell.length_a   1.000
_cell.length_b   1.000
_cell.length_c   1.000
_cell.angle_alpha   90.00
_cell.angle_beta   90.00
_cell.angle_gamma   90.00
#
_symmetry.space_group_name_H-M   'P 1'
#
loop_
_entity.id
_entity.type
_entity.pdbx_description
1 polymer ?
#
loop_
_entity_poly.entity_id
_entity_poly.type
_entity_poly.pdbx_seq_one_letter_code
_entity_poly.pdbx_strand_id
1 'polypeptide(L)'
;RGYQMLKDGGHLCYITSNKWMRGSYGEKLRKLFATKTNPILLVDFAGVKVFESATVETNILLFAKADNQHYTKCAIIDKSGAKNLSLFVQQNCSISNFNTSDSWVILSQIEQSIRRKIEAVGKPLKDWDIQIYRGVLTGYNEAFIISTEKRDEILSNCLDEDERTRTAEIIRPILRGRD
;
A
#
# COMPACT_ATOMS: atom_id res chain seq x y z
N ARG A 1 -16.71 12.24 10.31
CA ARG A 1 -17.84 12.42 11.27
C ARG A 1 -17.50 11.93 12.66
N GLY A 2 -16.97 10.69 12.87
CA GLY A 2 -16.67 10.16 14.19
C GLY A 2 -15.83 11.09 15.07
N TYR A 3 -14.76 11.67 14.53
CA TYR A 3 -13.95 12.66 15.23
C TYR A 3 -14.76 13.90 15.69
N GLN A 4 -15.69 14.39 14.85
CA GLN A 4 -16.51 15.55 15.15
C GLN A 4 -17.53 15.31 16.28
N MET A 5 -17.92 14.06 16.46
CA MET A 5 -18.87 13.65 17.52
C MET A 5 -18.21 13.44 18.88
N LEU A 6 -16.88 13.33 18.92
CA LEU A 6 -16.14 13.18 20.17
C LEU A 6 -16.07 14.48 20.93
N LYS A 7 -16.22 14.39 22.24
CA LYS A 7 -15.77 15.43 23.18
C LYS A 7 -14.24 15.48 23.19
N ASP A 8 -13.67 16.59 23.62
CA ASP A 8 -12.23 16.70 23.82
C ASP A 8 -11.79 15.66 24.87
N GLY A 9 -10.69 14.97 24.59
CA GLY A 9 -10.25 13.77 25.35
C GLY A 9 -11.04 12.49 25.06
N GLY A 10 -12.14 12.55 24.29
CA GLY A 10 -12.94 11.38 23.94
C GLY A 10 -12.19 10.40 23.03
N HIS A 11 -12.44 9.12 23.19
CA HIS A 11 -11.77 8.03 22.47
C HIS A 11 -12.70 7.41 21.43
N LEU A 12 -12.12 6.97 20.33
CA LEU A 12 -12.83 6.24 19.27
C LEU A 12 -11.96 5.09 18.75
N CYS A 13 -12.57 3.93 18.63
CA CYS A 13 -11.95 2.74 18.08
C CYS A 13 -12.68 2.31 16.81
N TYR A 14 -11.95 2.06 15.75
CA TYR A 14 -12.46 1.55 14.49
C TYR A 14 -11.71 0.29 14.05
N ILE A 15 -12.45 -0.64 13.46
CA ILE A 15 -11.90 -1.67 12.59
C ILE A 15 -12.25 -1.30 11.14
N THR A 16 -11.25 -1.21 10.29
CA THR A 16 -11.42 -0.78 8.89
C THR A 16 -10.40 -1.49 7.97
N SER A 17 -10.52 -1.30 6.64
CA SER A 17 -9.46 -1.70 5.73
C SER A 17 -8.15 -0.96 6.05
N ASN A 18 -7.00 -1.67 6.00
CA ASN A 18 -5.69 -1.08 6.23
C ASN A 18 -5.12 -0.28 5.04
N LYS A 19 -5.79 -0.29 3.89
CA LYS A 19 -5.29 0.34 2.65
C LYS A 19 -5.10 1.86 2.77
N TRP A 20 -5.87 2.55 3.65
CA TRP A 20 -5.68 3.98 3.91
C TRP A 20 -4.32 4.31 4.51
N MET A 21 -3.69 3.35 5.19
CA MET A 21 -2.36 3.56 5.81
C MET A 21 -1.29 3.87 4.76
N ARG A 22 -1.39 3.28 3.56
CA ARG A 22 -0.38 3.40 2.50
C ARG A 22 -0.91 4.04 1.21
N GLY A 23 -2.20 3.86 0.89
CA GLY A 23 -2.80 4.38 -0.34
C GLY A 23 -2.82 5.91 -0.41
N SER A 24 -2.70 6.47 -1.62
CA SER A 24 -2.73 7.92 -1.86
C SER A 24 -4.05 8.55 -1.41
N TYR A 25 -5.18 7.87 -1.61
CA TYR A 25 -6.49 8.35 -1.15
C TYR A 25 -6.58 8.49 0.38
N GLY A 26 -5.72 7.82 1.14
CA GLY A 26 -5.65 7.88 2.60
C GLY A 26 -4.92 9.11 3.16
N GLU A 27 -4.25 9.91 2.33
CA GLU A 27 -3.42 11.03 2.78
C GLU A 27 -4.17 12.03 3.67
N LYS A 28 -5.36 12.46 3.26
CA LYS A 28 -6.18 13.40 4.04
C LYS A 28 -6.59 12.81 5.40
N LEU A 29 -6.84 11.50 5.44
CA LEU A 29 -7.19 10.80 6.68
C LEU A 29 -5.99 10.68 7.61
N ARG A 30 -4.81 10.32 7.08
CA ARG A 30 -3.55 10.31 7.85
C ARG A 30 -3.21 11.69 8.39
N LYS A 31 -3.38 12.74 7.57
CA LYS A 31 -3.21 14.13 8.01
C LYS A 31 -4.14 14.47 9.18
N LEU A 32 -5.42 14.09 9.10
CA LEU A 32 -6.36 14.29 10.20
C LEU A 32 -5.87 13.62 11.49
N PHE A 33 -5.51 12.34 11.40
CA PHE A 33 -5.04 11.59 12.57
C PHE A 33 -3.74 12.15 13.13
N ALA A 34 -2.80 12.52 12.27
CA ALA A 34 -1.51 13.07 12.69
C ALA A 34 -1.61 14.43 13.37
N THR A 35 -2.54 15.31 12.92
CA THR A 35 -2.57 16.72 13.33
C THR A 35 -3.73 17.11 14.26
N LYS A 36 -4.76 16.28 14.35
CA LYS A 36 -6.00 16.58 15.08
C LYS A 36 -6.38 15.53 16.12
N THR A 37 -5.62 14.45 16.19
CA THR A 37 -5.90 13.35 17.14
C THR A 37 -4.62 12.84 17.76
N ASN A 38 -4.76 12.11 18.86
CA ASN A 38 -3.70 11.29 19.42
C ASN A 38 -3.94 9.82 19.06
N PRO A 39 -3.25 9.24 18.07
CA PRO A 39 -3.29 7.82 17.81
C PRO A 39 -2.64 7.04 18.96
N ILE A 40 -3.41 6.18 19.62
CA ILE A 40 -2.98 5.46 20.82
C ILE A 40 -2.52 4.05 20.48
N LEU A 41 -3.33 3.34 19.66
CA LEU A 41 -3.07 1.96 19.27
C LEU A 41 -3.42 1.75 17.81
N LEU A 42 -2.51 1.12 17.07
CA LEU A 42 -2.73 0.68 15.71
C LEU A 42 -2.34 -0.80 15.59
N VAL A 43 -3.32 -1.64 15.27
CA VAL A 43 -3.14 -3.08 15.07
C VAL A 43 -3.43 -3.40 13.61
N ASP A 44 -2.44 -3.90 12.88
CA ASP A 44 -2.57 -4.32 11.48
C ASP A 44 -2.64 -5.85 11.40
N PHE A 45 -3.68 -6.38 10.79
CA PHE A 45 -3.86 -7.82 10.64
C PHE A 45 -3.11 -8.40 9.43
N ALA A 46 -2.41 -7.59 8.63
CA ALA A 46 -1.38 -7.98 7.65
C ALA A 46 -1.62 -9.32 6.94
N GLY A 47 -2.79 -9.53 6.33
CA GLY A 47 -3.11 -10.75 5.60
C GLY A 47 -3.75 -11.87 6.43
N VAL A 48 -3.95 -11.68 7.74
CA VAL A 48 -4.82 -12.55 8.53
C VAL A 48 -6.27 -12.22 8.19
N LYS A 49 -7.03 -13.24 7.78
CA LYS A 49 -8.45 -13.09 7.47
C LYS A 49 -9.25 -12.92 8.77
N VAL A 50 -9.80 -11.73 8.97
CA VAL A 50 -10.61 -11.37 10.14
C VAL A 50 -12.10 -11.65 9.90
N PHE A 51 -12.59 -11.43 8.67
CA PHE A 51 -13.98 -11.63 8.29
C PHE A 51 -14.12 -12.79 7.31
N GLU A 52 -15.09 -13.69 7.53
CA GLU A 52 -15.29 -14.86 6.68
C GLU A 52 -15.72 -14.50 5.25
N SER A 53 -16.56 -13.47 5.11
CA SER A 53 -17.16 -13.04 3.85
C SER A 53 -16.36 -12.00 3.08
N ALA A 54 -15.29 -11.43 3.66
CA ALA A 54 -14.51 -10.36 3.02
C ALA A 54 -13.03 -10.72 2.93
N THR A 55 -12.44 -10.51 1.74
CA THR A 55 -11.00 -10.67 1.48
C THR A 55 -10.24 -9.36 1.69
N VAL A 56 -10.66 -8.57 2.68
CA VAL A 56 -10.08 -7.26 2.96
C VAL A 56 -9.09 -7.38 4.11
N GLU A 57 -7.86 -6.93 3.89
CA GLU A 57 -6.90 -6.73 4.96
C GLU A 57 -7.38 -5.59 5.87
N THR A 58 -7.41 -5.84 7.17
CA THR A 58 -8.01 -4.94 8.15
C THR A 58 -6.99 -4.42 9.15
N ASN A 59 -7.35 -3.30 9.80
CA ASN A 59 -6.65 -2.77 10.96
C ASN A 59 -7.65 -2.34 12.04
N ILE A 60 -7.17 -2.24 13.28
CA ILE A 60 -7.85 -1.56 14.37
C ILE A 60 -7.06 -0.30 14.68
N LEU A 61 -7.74 0.85 14.71
CA LEU A 61 -7.18 2.11 15.16
C LEU A 61 -7.97 2.63 16.36
N LEU A 62 -7.28 2.84 17.47
CA LEU A 62 -7.77 3.57 18.63
C LEU A 62 -7.09 4.92 18.70
N PHE A 63 -7.86 5.99 18.76
CA PHE A 63 -7.36 7.34 18.94
C PHE A 63 -8.21 8.15 19.91
N ALA A 64 -7.61 9.21 20.45
CA ALA A 64 -8.31 10.22 21.25
C ALA A 64 -8.42 11.54 20.47
N LYS A 65 -9.46 12.32 20.72
CA LYS A 65 -9.55 13.72 20.29
C LYS A 65 -8.72 14.59 21.23
N ALA A 66 -7.42 14.59 21.00
CA ALA A 66 -6.41 15.30 21.80
C ALA A 66 -5.19 15.56 20.91
N ASP A 67 -4.27 16.38 21.38
CA ASP A 67 -3.00 16.62 20.72
C ASP A 67 -2.17 15.33 20.59
N ASN A 68 -1.54 15.15 19.45
CA ASN A 68 -0.74 13.97 19.15
C ASN A 68 0.49 13.88 20.08
N GLN A 69 0.56 12.83 20.87
CA GLN A 69 1.67 12.59 21.80
C GLN A 69 2.90 11.97 21.12
N HIS A 70 2.84 11.74 19.79
CA HIS A 70 3.93 11.13 19.01
C HIS A 70 4.34 9.73 19.48
N TYR A 71 3.40 9.05 20.12
CA TYR A 71 3.62 7.74 20.74
C TYR A 71 2.40 6.85 20.46
N THR A 72 2.48 6.06 19.41
CA THR A 72 1.44 5.10 19.05
C THR A 72 1.96 3.68 19.28
N LYS A 73 1.26 2.91 20.10
CA LYS A 73 1.51 1.46 20.22
C LYS A 73 1.05 0.77 18.93
N CYS A 74 1.92 -0.06 18.36
CA CYS A 74 1.63 -0.73 17.09
C CYS A 74 1.91 -2.22 17.17
N ALA A 75 1.06 -3.04 16.55
CA ALA A 75 1.30 -4.47 16.39
C ALA A 75 0.91 -4.92 14.99
N ILE A 76 1.69 -5.84 14.42
CA ILE A 76 1.33 -6.59 13.21
C ILE A 76 0.93 -7.99 13.66
N ILE A 77 -0.30 -8.38 13.35
CA ILE A 77 -0.85 -9.67 13.80
C ILE A 77 -0.55 -10.74 12.77
N ASP A 78 0.04 -11.81 13.22
CA ASP A 78 0.18 -13.06 12.48
C ASP A 78 -0.94 -14.07 12.82
N LYS A 79 -0.88 -15.24 12.21
CA LYS A 79 -1.88 -16.30 12.46
C LYS A 79 -1.90 -16.78 13.92
N SER A 80 -0.81 -16.67 14.65
CA SER A 80 -0.72 -17.07 16.07
C SER A 80 -1.36 -16.02 16.97
N GLY A 81 -1.09 -14.74 16.69
CA GLY A 81 -1.64 -13.61 17.43
C GLY A 81 -3.16 -13.45 17.28
N ALA A 82 -3.72 -13.91 16.17
CA ALA A 82 -5.17 -13.89 15.96
C ALA A 82 -5.95 -14.74 16.95
N LYS A 83 -5.33 -15.75 17.60
CA LYS A 83 -5.98 -16.62 18.60
C LYS A 83 -6.14 -15.94 19.95
N ASN A 84 -5.22 -15.05 20.31
CA ASN A 84 -5.29 -14.28 21.57
C ASN A 84 -4.71 -12.87 21.32
N LEU A 85 -5.53 -12.03 20.73
CA LEU A 85 -5.14 -10.67 20.30
C LEU A 85 -4.61 -9.83 21.46
N SER A 86 -5.27 -9.87 22.62
CA SER A 86 -4.89 -9.05 23.76
C SER A 86 -3.48 -9.38 24.26
N LEU A 87 -3.20 -10.66 24.47
CA LEU A 87 -1.90 -11.13 24.93
C LEU A 87 -0.82 -10.85 23.89
N PHE A 88 -1.12 -11.10 22.61
CA PHE A 88 -0.18 -10.86 21.52
C PHE A 88 0.21 -9.38 21.44
N VAL A 89 -0.77 -8.47 21.48
CA VAL A 89 -0.55 -7.03 21.45
C VAL A 89 0.28 -6.58 22.66
N GLN A 90 0.01 -7.10 23.85
CA GLN A 90 0.82 -6.78 25.04
C GLN A 90 2.29 -7.18 24.90
N GLN A 91 2.57 -8.31 24.28
CA GLN A 91 3.93 -8.87 24.17
C GLN A 91 4.72 -8.38 22.96
N ASN A 92 4.03 -7.98 21.87
CA ASN A 92 4.65 -7.72 20.56
C ASN A 92 4.43 -6.29 20.05
N CYS A 93 4.11 -5.34 20.92
CA CYS A 93 3.99 -3.95 20.51
C CYS A 93 5.34 -3.32 20.17
N SER A 94 5.38 -2.61 19.07
CA SER A 94 6.38 -1.59 18.76
C SER A 94 5.80 -0.19 18.98
N ILE A 95 6.67 0.81 19.06
CA ILE A 95 6.25 2.21 19.15
C ILE A 95 6.54 2.88 17.81
N SER A 96 5.56 3.58 17.29
CA SER A 96 5.69 4.39 16.07
C SER A 96 5.26 5.83 16.33
N ASN A 97 5.87 6.75 15.59
CA ASN A 97 5.49 8.15 15.60
C ASN A 97 4.80 8.50 14.27
N PHE A 98 3.50 8.70 14.31
CA PHE A 98 2.69 9.07 13.16
C PHE A 98 2.33 10.56 13.23
N ASN A 99 3.24 11.42 12.82
CA ASN A 99 3.13 12.88 12.88
C ASN A 99 2.97 13.55 11.51
N THR A 100 2.96 12.79 10.42
CA THR A 100 2.83 13.30 9.05
C THR A 100 1.69 12.61 8.30
N SER A 101 1.37 13.14 7.12
CA SER A 101 0.43 12.52 6.16
C SER A 101 1.07 11.43 5.30
N ASP A 102 2.36 11.18 5.44
CA ASP A 102 3.07 10.11 4.73
C ASP A 102 2.48 8.74 5.03
N SER A 103 2.89 7.74 4.27
CA SER A 103 2.46 6.36 4.51
C SER A 103 2.78 5.91 5.93
N TRP A 104 1.77 5.40 6.62
CA TRP A 104 1.93 4.82 7.94
C TRP A 104 2.37 3.36 7.83
N VAL A 105 3.60 3.09 8.24
CA VAL A 105 4.20 1.76 8.21
C VAL A 105 4.59 1.38 9.64
N ILE A 106 4.10 0.23 10.09
CA ILE A 106 4.49 -0.33 11.38
C ILE A 106 5.82 -1.06 11.16
N LEU A 107 6.83 -0.66 11.89
CA LEU A 107 8.17 -1.23 11.84
C LEU A 107 8.62 -1.67 13.23
N SER A 108 9.31 -2.79 13.30
CA SER A 108 10.04 -3.20 14.49
C SER A 108 11.18 -2.22 14.80
N GLN A 109 11.76 -2.27 15.99
CA GLN A 109 12.89 -1.43 16.35
C GLN A 109 14.12 -1.62 15.43
N ILE A 110 14.34 -2.86 14.99
CA ILE A 110 15.43 -3.19 14.07
C ILE A 110 15.16 -2.55 12.70
N GLU A 111 13.98 -2.72 12.16
CA GLU A 111 13.60 -2.13 10.87
C GLU A 111 13.62 -0.60 10.89
N GLN A 112 13.19 0.02 11.99
CA GLN A 112 13.30 1.47 12.18
C GLN A 112 14.77 1.93 12.20
N SER A 113 15.65 1.14 12.83
CA SER A 113 17.10 1.42 12.85
C SER A 113 17.71 1.30 11.45
N ILE A 114 17.35 0.25 10.69
CA ILE A 114 17.78 0.07 9.30
C ILE A 114 17.28 1.22 8.44
N ARG A 115 16.00 1.55 8.52
CA ARG A 115 15.41 2.68 7.79
C ARG A 115 16.14 3.98 8.05
N ARG A 116 16.39 4.32 9.30
CA ARG A 116 17.15 5.54 9.66
C ARG A 116 18.56 5.56 9.06
N LYS A 117 19.25 4.43 9.03
CA LYS A 117 20.59 4.32 8.42
C LYS A 117 20.53 4.53 6.90
N ILE A 118 19.52 3.93 6.23
CA ILE A 118 19.32 4.11 4.79
C ILE A 118 19.00 5.58 4.48
N GLU A 119 18.08 6.19 5.22
CA GLU A 119 17.67 7.59 5.00
C GLU A 119 18.79 8.59 5.28
N ALA A 120 19.73 8.27 6.20
CA ALA A 120 20.86 9.13 6.51
C ALA A 120 21.92 9.22 5.39
N VAL A 121 22.06 8.19 4.57
CA VAL A 121 23.08 8.11 3.51
C VAL A 121 22.48 8.03 2.11
N GLY A 122 21.22 7.62 2.01
CA GLY A 122 20.51 7.42 0.74
C GLY A 122 19.93 8.73 0.19
N LYS A 123 19.89 8.84 -1.14
CA LYS A 123 19.12 9.88 -1.82
C LYS A 123 17.74 9.29 -2.18
N PRO A 124 16.62 9.88 -1.70
CA PRO A 124 15.28 9.41 -2.04
C PRO A 124 15.04 9.34 -3.55
N LEU A 125 14.40 8.30 -4.03
CA LEU A 125 14.16 8.10 -5.46
C LEU A 125 13.38 9.27 -6.11
N LYS A 126 12.49 9.91 -5.36
CA LYS A 126 11.76 11.12 -5.81
C LYS A 126 12.66 12.31 -6.12
N ASP A 127 13.91 12.34 -5.57
CA ASP A 127 14.86 13.42 -5.76
C ASP A 127 15.87 13.10 -6.88
N TRP A 128 15.67 11.97 -7.60
CA TRP A 128 16.46 11.61 -8.76
C TRP A 128 15.80 12.23 -10.01
N ASP A 129 16.63 12.57 -10.99
CA ASP A 129 16.13 13.02 -12.31
C ASP A 129 15.71 11.81 -13.14
N ILE A 130 14.64 11.14 -12.70
CA ILE A 130 14.06 9.96 -13.35
C ILE A 130 12.54 10.09 -13.41
N GLN A 131 11.97 9.50 -14.44
CA GLN A 131 10.52 9.36 -14.57
C GLN A 131 10.18 7.87 -14.53
N ILE A 132 9.26 7.51 -13.65
CA ILE A 132 8.78 6.14 -13.51
C ILE A 132 7.42 6.05 -14.18
N TYR A 133 7.38 5.38 -15.31
CA TYR A 133 6.14 5.15 -16.04
C TYR A 133 5.54 3.81 -15.67
N ARG A 134 4.23 3.78 -15.60
CA ARG A 134 3.49 2.53 -15.54
C ARG A 134 3.50 1.91 -16.94
N GLY A 135 3.81 0.62 -17.03
CA GLY A 135 3.79 -0.10 -18.30
C GLY A 135 2.40 -0.11 -18.96
N VAL A 136 2.33 -0.62 -20.16
CA VAL A 136 1.08 -0.72 -20.93
C VAL A 136 0.05 -1.54 -20.14
N LEU A 137 -1.13 -0.95 -19.95
CA LEU A 137 -2.28 -1.60 -19.31
C LEU A 137 -3.31 -1.91 -20.39
N THR A 138 -3.39 -3.16 -20.78
CA THR A 138 -4.32 -3.60 -21.83
C THR A 138 -5.75 -3.81 -21.32
N GLY A 139 -5.93 -3.97 -19.99
CA GLY A 139 -7.20 -4.40 -19.41
C GLY A 139 -7.50 -5.90 -19.65
N TYR A 140 -7.14 -6.43 -20.80
CA TYR A 140 -7.28 -7.85 -21.14
C TYR A 140 -6.11 -8.32 -22.01
N ASN A 141 -5.07 -8.84 -21.37
CA ASN A 141 -3.82 -9.21 -22.04
C ASN A 141 -4.00 -10.23 -23.17
N GLU A 142 -4.88 -11.18 -23.01
CA GLU A 142 -5.12 -12.25 -24.00
C GLU A 142 -5.61 -11.70 -25.34
N ALA A 143 -6.27 -10.54 -25.36
CA ALA A 143 -6.71 -9.88 -26.58
C ALA A 143 -5.63 -9.02 -27.26
N PHE A 144 -4.62 -8.55 -26.49
CA PHE A 144 -3.65 -7.56 -26.95
C PHE A 144 -2.22 -8.10 -27.07
N ILE A 145 -1.94 -9.26 -26.49
CA ILE A 145 -0.60 -9.87 -26.51
C ILE A 145 -0.68 -11.16 -27.30
N ILE A 146 0.07 -11.23 -28.41
CA ILE A 146 0.15 -12.39 -29.29
C ILE A 146 1.55 -13.00 -29.25
N SER A 147 1.68 -14.26 -29.63
CA SER A 147 2.98 -14.91 -29.80
C SER A 147 3.70 -14.45 -31.06
N THR A 148 5.00 -14.71 -31.15
CA THR A 148 5.81 -14.43 -32.35
C THR A 148 5.28 -15.19 -33.55
N GLU A 149 4.90 -16.45 -33.39
CA GLU A 149 4.33 -17.28 -34.44
C GLU A 149 3.02 -16.67 -34.98
N LYS A 150 2.15 -16.16 -34.09
CA LYS A 150 0.90 -15.51 -34.50
C LYS A 150 1.14 -14.18 -35.22
N ARG A 151 2.14 -13.41 -34.78
CA ARG A 151 2.59 -12.21 -35.50
C ARG A 151 3.05 -12.55 -36.93
N ASP A 152 3.89 -13.56 -37.06
CA ASP A 152 4.45 -13.96 -38.37
C ASP A 152 3.36 -14.51 -39.30
N GLU A 153 2.38 -15.25 -38.77
CA GLU A 153 1.18 -15.65 -39.51
C GLU A 153 0.40 -14.44 -40.02
N ILE A 154 0.15 -13.44 -39.17
CA ILE A 154 -0.56 -12.22 -39.58
C ILE A 154 0.21 -11.51 -40.68
N LEU A 155 1.51 -11.33 -40.54
CA LEU A 155 2.34 -10.66 -41.53
C LEU A 155 2.43 -11.41 -42.87
N SER A 156 2.38 -12.73 -42.84
CA SER A 156 2.40 -13.55 -44.08
C SER A 156 1.07 -13.53 -44.84
N ASN A 157 -0.03 -13.21 -44.16
CA ASN A 157 -1.37 -13.12 -44.76
C ASN A 157 -1.70 -11.74 -45.28
N CYS A 158 -0.80 -10.75 -45.20
CA CYS A 158 -1.01 -9.42 -45.79
C CYS A 158 -1.04 -9.52 -47.31
N LEU A 159 -1.93 -8.74 -47.93
CA LEU A 159 -2.18 -8.79 -49.37
C LEU A 159 -1.04 -8.18 -50.21
N ASP A 160 -0.38 -7.15 -49.67
CA ASP A 160 0.72 -6.47 -50.31
C ASP A 160 1.78 -6.02 -49.27
N GLU A 161 2.91 -5.48 -49.80
CA GLU A 161 4.03 -5.04 -48.96
C GLU A 161 3.70 -3.77 -48.16
N ASP A 162 2.81 -2.91 -48.68
CA ASP A 162 2.37 -1.71 -47.95
C ASP A 162 1.51 -2.06 -46.75
N GLU A 163 0.61 -3.03 -46.89
CA GLU A 163 -0.19 -3.56 -45.80
C GLU A 163 0.70 -4.25 -44.76
N ARG A 164 1.65 -5.05 -45.23
CA ARG A 164 2.61 -5.74 -44.37
C ARG A 164 3.43 -4.77 -43.51
N THR A 165 3.93 -3.69 -44.15
CA THR A 165 4.71 -2.66 -43.45
C THR A 165 3.87 -1.97 -42.38
N ARG A 166 2.66 -1.52 -42.71
CA ARG A 166 1.74 -0.87 -41.74
C ARG A 166 1.38 -1.81 -40.59
N THR A 167 1.11 -3.08 -40.90
CA THR A 167 0.79 -4.09 -39.87
C THR A 167 1.97 -4.36 -38.96
N ALA A 168 3.21 -4.43 -39.49
CA ALA A 168 4.42 -4.59 -38.69
C ALA A 168 4.68 -3.39 -37.76
N GLU A 169 4.31 -2.20 -38.15
CA GLU A 169 4.41 -0.99 -37.31
C GLU A 169 3.45 -0.97 -36.15
N ILE A 170 2.29 -1.62 -36.25
CA ILE A 170 1.29 -1.70 -35.20
C ILE A 170 1.67 -2.77 -34.16
N ILE A 171 2.22 -3.91 -34.61
CA ILE A 171 2.58 -5.02 -33.73
C ILE A 171 3.97 -4.80 -33.16
N ARG A 172 4.07 -4.32 -31.92
CA ARG A 172 5.33 -3.98 -31.26
C ARG A 172 5.75 -5.05 -30.23
N PRO A 173 7.06 -5.30 -30.07
CA PRO A 173 7.55 -6.13 -28.98
C PRO A 173 7.16 -5.55 -27.61
N ILE A 174 6.78 -6.40 -26.68
CA ILE A 174 6.50 -6.03 -25.29
C ILE A 174 7.32 -6.90 -24.34
N LEU A 175 7.95 -6.27 -23.36
CA LEU A 175 8.60 -6.97 -22.24
C LEU A 175 7.59 -7.15 -21.11
N ARG A 176 7.51 -8.35 -20.57
CA ARG A 176 6.73 -8.66 -19.38
C ARG A 176 7.65 -8.81 -18.19
N GLY A 177 7.18 -8.49 -16.99
CA GLY A 177 7.99 -8.53 -15.77
C GLY A 177 8.53 -9.91 -15.37
N ARG A 178 8.35 -10.91 -16.23
CA ARG A 178 8.87 -12.29 -16.06
C ARG A 178 9.87 -12.69 -17.15
N ASP A 179 10.11 -11.82 -18.11
CA ASP A 179 11.01 -12.06 -19.24
C ASP A 179 12.43 -11.57 -18.93
#